data_bee825757d7b998873c72258019d5f3b
#
_entry.id   bee825757d7b998873c72258019d5f3b
#
_cell.length_a   1.000
_cell.length_b   1.000
_cell.length_c   1.000
_cell.angle_alpha   90.00
_cell.angle_beta   90.00
_cell.angle_gamma   90.00
#
_symmetry.space_group_name_H-M   'P 1'
#
loop_
_entity.id
_entity.type
_entity.pdbx_description
1 polymer ?
#
loop_
_entity_poly.entity_id
_entity_poly.type
_entity_poly.pdbx_seq_one_letter_code
_entity_poly.pdbx_strand_id
1 'polypeptide(L)'
;MSKKRNGSTRQLVTVDKKLKSVQRNLLHYFEQYYDVSKHAYGFVGETANFKVNKKNLRTRGVITNALAHTNKKVVISLDLENFFPSITFPRVMGLLKSKPFNFSNKEAAILASLVCLPKAIDDKRGLPQGAPTSPIISNLICKKLDYQVGKMAQKYDLIYTRYADDLTISTNNLKRINANKIISLVRDCVERNGFRINKEKNKGNVS
;
A
#
# COMPACT_ATOMS: atom_id res chain seq x y z
N MET A 1 0.43 21.46 8.32
CA MET A 1 -0.04 20.29 9.11
C MET A 1 -1.51 20.05 8.80
N SER A 2 -1.91 18.84 8.44
CA SER A 2 -3.32 18.49 8.22
C SER A 2 -3.82 17.69 9.42
N LYS A 3 -4.97 18.10 10.02
CA LYS A 3 -5.57 17.39 11.16
C LYS A 3 -6.31 16.13 10.66
N LYS A 4 -6.06 14.99 11.30
CA LYS A 4 -6.91 13.79 11.14
C LYS A 4 -8.23 13.99 11.87
N ARG A 5 -9.30 13.25 11.47
CA ARG A 5 -10.60 13.26 12.17
C ARG A 5 -10.53 12.94 13.67
N ASN A 6 -9.48 12.24 14.11
CA ASN A 6 -9.21 11.87 15.52
C ASN A 6 -8.29 12.86 16.27
N GLY A 7 -8.08 14.08 15.75
CA GLY A 7 -7.27 15.11 16.40
C GLY A 7 -5.74 14.98 16.25
N SER A 8 -5.24 13.87 15.76
CA SER A 8 -3.80 13.71 15.51
C SER A 8 -3.36 14.47 14.25
N THR A 9 -2.18 15.08 14.28
CA THR A 9 -1.62 15.85 13.16
C THR A 9 -0.88 14.93 12.19
N ARG A 10 -1.14 15.11 10.88
CA ARG A 10 -0.29 14.54 9.83
C ARG A 10 0.83 15.53 9.53
N GLN A 11 2.08 15.11 9.65
CA GLN A 11 3.20 15.87 9.10
C GLN A 11 3.18 15.71 7.57
N LEU A 12 2.62 16.69 6.86
CA LEU A 12 2.82 16.80 5.42
C LEU A 12 4.20 17.43 5.21
N VAL A 13 5.15 16.65 4.73
CA VAL A 13 6.45 17.19 4.35
C VAL A 13 6.34 17.72 2.93
N THR A 14 6.46 19.03 2.77
CA THR A 14 6.52 19.64 1.45
C THR A 14 7.88 19.35 0.83
N VAL A 15 7.88 18.55 -0.21
CA VAL A 15 9.09 18.27 -0.98
C VAL A 15 9.48 19.51 -1.78
N ASP A 16 10.75 19.91 -1.73
CA ASP A 16 11.30 21.03 -2.53
C ASP A 16 10.96 20.87 -4.02
N LYS A 17 10.77 21.99 -4.73
CA LYS A 17 10.37 22.00 -6.14
C LYS A 17 11.36 21.23 -7.05
N LYS A 18 12.67 21.38 -6.82
CA LYS A 18 13.70 20.66 -7.59
C LYS A 18 13.63 19.16 -7.34
N LEU A 19 13.57 18.73 -6.07
CA LEU A 19 13.44 17.33 -5.72
C LEU A 19 12.13 16.75 -6.24
N LYS A 20 11.03 17.51 -6.20
CA LYS A 20 9.72 17.07 -6.74
C LYS A 20 9.80 16.84 -8.26
N SER A 21 10.56 17.64 -9.01
CA SER A 21 10.80 17.41 -10.45
C SER A 21 11.57 16.10 -10.67
N VAL A 22 12.64 15.86 -9.91
CA VAL A 22 13.39 14.61 -9.98
C VAL A 22 12.51 13.41 -9.64
N GLN A 23 11.69 13.51 -8.59
CA GLN A 23 10.77 12.45 -8.21
C GLN A 23 9.69 12.16 -9.27
N ARG A 24 9.26 13.16 -10.06
CA ARG A 24 8.36 12.92 -11.19
C ARG A 24 9.04 12.12 -12.30
N ASN A 25 10.31 12.40 -12.61
CA ASN A 25 11.06 11.61 -13.58
C ASN A 25 11.26 10.16 -13.08
N LEU A 26 11.56 10.00 -11.79
CA LEU A 26 11.64 8.68 -11.17
C LEU A 26 10.29 7.95 -11.17
N LEU A 27 9.18 8.66 -10.98
CA LEU A 27 7.84 8.09 -11.09
C LEU A 27 7.63 7.47 -12.48
N HIS A 28 7.92 8.20 -13.57
CA HIS A 28 7.83 7.66 -14.93
C HIS A 28 8.73 6.45 -15.16
N TYR A 29 9.91 6.43 -14.55
CA TYR A 29 10.79 5.25 -14.59
C TYR A 29 10.15 4.04 -13.87
N PHE A 30 9.63 4.23 -12.66
CA PHE A 30 8.99 3.15 -11.91
C PHE A 30 7.71 2.63 -12.58
N GLU A 31 6.98 3.50 -13.28
CA GLU A 31 5.78 3.13 -14.03
C GLU A 31 6.05 2.09 -15.12
N GLN A 32 7.24 2.05 -15.70
CA GLN A 32 7.65 1.06 -16.71
C GLN A 32 7.72 -0.36 -16.14
N TYR A 33 7.99 -0.49 -14.85
CA TYR A 33 8.14 -1.76 -14.12
C TYR A 33 6.96 -2.04 -13.18
N TYR A 34 5.94 -1.20 -13.24
CA TYR A 34 4.82 -1.29 -12.30
C TYR A 34 3.84 -2.39 -12.69
N ASP A 35 4.07 -3.59 -12.13
CA ASP A 35 3.12 -4.70 -12.18
C ASP A 35 2.22 -4.65 -10.95
N VAL A 36 1.02 -4.10 -11.14
CA VAL A 36 0.05 -3.84 -10.06
C VAL A 36 -0.59 -5.13 -9.58
N SER A 37 -0.60 -5.33 -8.26
CA SER A 37 -1.38 -6.39 -7.64
C SER A 37 -2.85 -6.31 -8.06
N LYS A 38 -3.46 -7.46 -8.39
CA LYS A 38 -4.91 -7.54 -8.69
C LYS A 38 -5.80 -7.07 -7.53
N HIS A 39 -5.26 -7.03 -6.32
CA HIS A 39 -5.94 -6.63 -5.10
C HIS A 39 -5.77 -5.14 -4.76
N ALA A 40 -4.84 -4.44 -5.42
CA ALA A 40 -4.64 -3.01 -5.22
C ALA A 40 -5.66 -2.19 -6.02
N TYR A 41 -6.38 -1.31 -5.33
CA TYR A 41 -7.37 -0.38 -5.90
C TYR A 41 -6.97 1.08 -5.71
N GLY A 42 -6.13 1.39 -4.72
CA GLY A 42 -5.57 2.71 -4.51
C GLY A 42 -4.28 2.93 -5.30
N PHE A 43 -4.05 4.17 -5.75
CA PHE A 43 -2.85 4.58 -6.50
C PHE A 43 -2.65 3.82 -7.83
N VAL A 44 -3.71 3.29 -8.37
CA VAL A 44 -3.76 2.66 -9.68
C VAL A 44 -4.38 3.68 -10.63
N GLY A 45 -3.56 4.65 -11.05
CA GLY A 45 -4.00 5.76 -11.88
C GLY A 45 -4.14 5.40 -13.37
N GLU A 46 -4.68 6.36 -14.12
CA GLU A 46 -4.81 6.31 -15.58
C GLU A 46 -3.46 6.43 -16.31
N THR A 47 -2.33 6.46 -15.61
CA THR A 47 -1.01 6.68 -16.18
C THR A 47 -0.67 5.58 -17.18
N ALA A 48 -0.63 6.00 -18.37
CA ALA A 48 -0.97 5.38 -19.63
C ALA A 48 0.04 4.38 -20.19
N ASN A 49 1.06 3.96 -19.48
CA ASN A 49 2.14 3.11 -20.02
C ASN A 49 2.18 1.69 -19.46
N PHE A 50 1.14 1.26 -18.76
CA PHE A 50 1.10 -0.11 -18.28
C PHE A 50 0.85 -1.08 -19.44
N LYS A 51 1.82 -1.97 -19.69
CA LYS A 51 1.66 -3.13 -20.58
C LYS A 51 0.60 -4.14 -20.08
N VAL A 52 -0.02 -3.90 -18.95
CA VAL A 52 -1.08 -4.72 -18.36
C VAL A 52 -2.42 -4.24 -18.87
N ASN A 53 -3.21 -5.19 -19.35
CA ASN A 53 -4.57 -5.10 -19.90
C ASN A 53 -5.33 -3.82 -19.47
N LYS A 54 -5.26 -2.77 -20.29
CA LYS A 54 -5.76 -1.41 -20.04
C LYS A 54 -7.24 -1.35 -19.58
N LYS A 55 -8.04 -2.36 -19.93
CA LYS A 55 -9.46 -2.43 -19.55
C LYS A 55 -9.68 -2.58 -18.04
N ASN A 56 -8.85 -3.32 -17.33
CA ASN A 56 -9.07 -3.62 -15.90
C ASN A 56 -8.45 -2.58 -14.94
N LEU A 57 -7.51 -1.76 -15.40
CA LEU A 57 -6.84 -0.74 -14.57
C LEU A 57 -7.60 0.58 -14.54
N ARG A 58 -8.23 0.99 -15.65
CA ARG A 58 -9.05 2.21 -15.73
C ARG A 58 -10.26 2.21 -14.79
N THR A 59 -10.67 1.04 -14.31
CA THR A 59 -11.83 0.91 -13.43
C THR A 59 -11.48 0.83 -11.95
N ARG A 60 -10.19 0.78 -11.57
CA ARG A 60 -9.80 0.65 -10.16
C ARG A 60 -9.75 2.00 -9.46
N GLY A 61 -10.55 2.13 -8.42
CA GLY A 61 -10.65 3.35 -7.62
C GLY A 61 -11.52 3.11 -6.39
N VAL A 62 -11.87 4.16 -5.66
CA VAL A 62 -12.67 4.08 -4.44
C VAL A 62 -14.02 3.39 -4.70
N ILE A 63 -14.71 3.77 -5.79
CA ILE A 63 -16.04 3.23 -6.11
C ILE A 63 -15.95 1.73 -6.41
N THR A 64 -15.03 1.32 -7.27
CA THR A 64 -14.89 -0.09 -7.66
C THR A 64 -14.33 -0.95 -6.52
N ASN A 65 -13.54 -0.36 -5.62
CA ASN A 65 -13.14 -1.00 -4.37
C ASN A 65 -14.36 -1.29 -3.50
N ALA A 66 -15.24 -0.32 -3.29
CA ALA A 66 -16.47 -0.49 -2.53
C ALA A 66 -17.42 -1.50 -3.21
N LEU A 67 -17.59 -1.42 -4.52
CA LEU A 67 -18.43 -2.35 -5.30
C LEU A 67 -18.01 -3.81 -5.17
N ALA A 68 -16.71 -4.10 -4.99
CA ALA A 68 -16.23 -5.47 -4.78
C ALA A 68 -16.79 -6.11 -3.48
N HIS A 69 -17.22 -5.28 -2.53
CA HIS A 69 -17.72 -5.71 -1.22
C HIS A 69 -19.22 -5.48 -1.00
N THR A 70 -19.95 -5.03 -2.03
CA THR A 70 -21.42 -4.90 -1.96
C THR A 70 -22.09 -6.26 -1.85
N ASN A 71 -23.28 -6.29 -1.22
CA ASN A 71 -24.08 -7.52 -1.01
C ASN A 71 -23.31 -8.62 -0.25
N LYS A 72 -22.41 -8.24 0.66
CA LYS A 72 -21.71 -9.15 1.56
C LYS A 72 -22.31 -9.10 2.96
N LYS A 73 -22.49 -10.28 3.57
CA LYS A 73 -23.04 -10.39 4.93
C LYS A 73 -22.09 -9.86 5.99
N VAL A 74 -20.77 -9.95 5.70
CA VAL A 74 -19.72 -9.45 6.59
C VAL A 74 -18.68 -8.72 5.78
N VAL A 75 -18.35 -7.52 6.24
CA VAL A 75 -17.26 -6.68 5.72
C VAL A 75 -16.36 -6.29 6.88
N ILE A 76 -15.07 -6.58 6.76
CA ILE A 76 -14.04 -6.26 7.74
C ILE A 76 -13.09 -5.27 7.09
N SER A 77 -12.95 -4.08 7.69
CA SER A 77 -11.98 -3.07 7.27
C SER A 77 -10.86 -2.95 8.29
N LEU A 78 -9.62 -3.00 7.83
CA LEU A 78 -8.42 -2.92 8.65
C LEU A 78 -7.49 -1.83 8.07
N ASP A 79 -7.00 -0.92 8.90
CA ASP A 79 -6.12 0.19 8.51
C ASP A 79 -4.68 -0.13 8.90
N LEU A 80 -3.72 0.13 8.00
CA LEU A 80 -2.30 -0.02 8.29
C LEU A 80 -1.77 1.20 9.03
N GLU A 81 -1.13 0.95 10.18
CA GLU A 81 -0.56 2.02 11.00
C GLU A 81 0.64 2.67 10.30
N ASN A 82 0.66 4.02 10.26
CA ASN A 82 1.78 4.79 9.71
C ASN A 82 2.27 4.27 8.36
N PHE A 83 1.34 4.01 7.43
CA PHE A 83 1.59 3.31 6.17
C PHE A 83 2.84 3.78 5.43
N PHE A 84 2.91 5.04 4.96
CA PHE A 84 4.08 5.56 4.26
C PHE A 84 5.34 5.62 5.15
N PRO A 85 5.29 6.12 6.39
CA PRO A 85 6.44 6.12 7.29
C PRO A 85 6.97 4.71 7.62
N SER A 86 6.13 3.67 7.59
CA SER A 86 6.56 2.28 7.83
C SER A 86 7.35 1.69 6.65
N ILE A 87 7.27 2.30 5.48
CA ILE A 87 8.08 1.94 4.30
C ILE A 87 9.41 2.68 4.38
N THR A 88 10.34 2.11 5.14
CA THR A 88 11.61 2.71 5.50
C THR A 88 12.64 2.66 4.38
N PHE A 89 13.69 3.47 4.49
CA PHE A 89 14.83 3.49 3.58
C PHE A 89 15.40 2.09 3.27
N PRO A 90 15.66 1.20 4.26
CA PRO A 90 16.14 -0.15 3.95
C PRO A 90 15.14 -0.98 3.13
N ARG A 91 13.83 -0.79 3.33
CA ARG A 91 12.81 -1.48 2.54
C ARG A 91 12.81 -1.00 1.09
N VAL A 92 12.94 0.32 0.87
CA VAL A 92 13.06 0.89 -0.48
C VAL A 92 14.34 0.41 -1.15
N MET A 93 15.48 0.40 -0.45
CA MET A 93 16.73 -0.19 -0.95
C MET A 93 16.54 -1.66 -1.35
N GLY A 94 15.89 -2.45 -0.51
CA GLY A 94 15.59 -3.86 -0.80
C GLY A 94 14.76 -4.04 -2.07
N LEU A 95 13.75 -3.22 -2.27
CA LEU A 95 12.96 -3.17 -3.51
C LEU A 95 13.84 -2.87 -4.72
N LEU A 96 14.63 -1.80 -4.66
CA LEU A 96 15.48 -1.35 -5.78
C LEU A 96 16.59 -2.35 -6.15
N LYS A 97 17.08 -3.11 -5.19
CA LYS A 97 18.06 -4.20 -5.42
C LYS A 97 17.44 -5.48 -5.98
N SER A 98 16.14 -5.64 -5.85
CA SER A 98 15.42 -6.81 -6.33
C SER A 98 14.98 -6.66 -7.78
N LYS A 99 14.63 -7.79 -8.44
CA LYS A 99 13.96 -7.75 -9.75
C LYS A 99 12.65 -6.95 -9.64
N PRO A 100 12.30 -6.16 -10.66
CA PRO A 100 12.96 -6.04 -11.96
C PRO A 100 14.08 -5.01 -12.02
N PHE A 101 14.36 -4.26 -10.94
CA PHE A 101 15.28 -3.13 -10.95
C PHE A 101 16.74 -3.54 -10.96
N ASN A 102 17.15 -4.47 -10.09
CA ASN A 102 18.51 -5.02 -9.97
C ASN A 102 19.62 -3.98 -9.80
N PHE A 103 19.33 -2.85 -9.14
CA PHE A 103 20.33 -1.82 -8.87
C PHE A 103 21.43 -2.31 -7.91
N SER A 104 22.64 -1.84 -8.10
CA SER A 104 23.76 -2.01 -7.16
C SER A 104 23.44 -1.35 -5.82
N ASN A 105 24.21 -1.67 -4.78
CA ASN A 105 24.05 -1.05 -3.46
C ASN A 105 24.16 0.48 -3.52
N LYS A 106 25.11 1.02 -4.31
CA LYS A 106 25.34 2.46 -4.44
C LYS A 106 24.18 3.16 -5.14
N GLU A 107 23.72 2.62 -6.26
CA GLU A 107 22.60 3.18 -7.03
C GLU A 107 21.30 3.13 -6.21
N ALA A 108 21.00 1.99 -5.58
CA ALA A 108 19.83 1.84 -4.72
C ALA A 108 19.84 2.82 -3.54
N ALA A 109 21.02 3.08 -2.93
CA ALA A 109 21.15 4.04 -1.85
C ALA A 109 20.90 5.49 -2.32
N ILE A 110 21.41 5.86 -3.49
CA ILE A 110 21.17 7.19 -4.09
C ILE A 110 19.69 7.37 -4.38
N LEU A 111 19.07 6.41 -5.09
CA LEU A 111 17.64 6.48 -5.44
C LEU A 111 16.73 6.48 -4.20
N ALA A 112 17.03 5.63 -3.21
CA ALA A 112 16.30 5.62 -1.95
C ALA A 112 16.42 6.96 -1.19
N SER A 113 17.59 7.64 -1.28
CA SER A 113 17.79 8.98 -0.67
C SER A 113 16.93 10.06 -1.33
N LEU A 114 16.61 9.92 -2.62
CA LEU A 114 15.77 10.87 -3.35
C LEU A 114 14.26 10.70 -3.04
N VAL A 115 13.84 9.53 -2.59
CA VAL A 115 12.41 9.21 -2.41
C VAL A 115 12.00 9.07 -0.94
N CYS A 116 12.94 8.84 -0.02
CA CYS A 116 12.70 8.74 1.42
C CYS A 116 13.01 10.06 2.13
N LEU A 117 12.44 10.24 3.32
CA LEU A 117 12.76 11.37 4.21
C LEU A 117 14.25 11.35 4.60
N PRO A 118 14.88 12.51 4.75
CA PRO A 118 16.24 12.61 5.32
C PRO A 118 16.22 12.23 6.80
N LYS A 119 17.34 11.70 7.32
CA LYS A 119 17.48 11.26 8.71
C LYS A 119 17.19 12.38 9.73
N ALA A 120 17.47 13.61 9.38
CA ALA A 120 17.19 14.79 10.22
C ALA A 120 15.69 15.02 10.46
N ILE A 121 14.81 14.49 9.58
CA ILE A 121 13.34 14.63 9.71
C ILE A 121 12.73 13.36 10.29
N ASP A 122 13.24 12.20 9.92
CA ASP A 122 12.76 10.88 10.36
C ASP A 122 13.92 9.89 10.48
N ASP A 123 14.21 9.40 11.66
CA ASP A 123 15.29 8.44 11.92
C ASP A 123 15.15 7.17 11.09
N LYS A 124 13.92 6.72 10.84
CA LYS A 124 13.62 5.54 10.02
C LYS A 124 13.68 5.84 8.52
N ARG A 125 13.71 7.12 8.16
CA ARG A 125 13.73 7.57 6.76
C ARG A 125 12.60 6.93 5.95
N GLY A 126 11.37 7.04 6.43
CA GLY A 126 10.18 6.51 5.75
C GLY A 126 9.83 7.29 4.49
N LEU A 127 8.87 6.76 3.72
CA LEU A 127 8.33 7.50 2.58
C LEU A 127 7.55 8.74 3.05
N PRO A 128 7.78 9.91 2.42
CA PRO A 128 7.04 11.13 2.75
C PRO A 128 5.59 11.05 2.25
N GLN A 129 4.66 11.60 3.05
CA GLN A 129 3.28 11.80 2.61
C GLN A 129 3.21 13.01 1.66
N GLY A 130 2.72 12.80 0.44
CA GLY A 130 2.58 13.84 -0.58
C GLY A 130 3.71 13.89 -1.61
N ALA A 131 4.73 13.05 -1.54
CA ALA A 131 5.72 12.91 -2.60
C ALA A 131 5.15 12.15 -3.82
N PRO A 132 5.51 12.52 -5.05
CA PRO A 132 5.01 11.87 -6.27
C PRO A 132 5.29 10.37 -6.34
N THR A 133 6.42 9.92 -5.80
CA THR A 133 6.88 8.53 -5.86
C THR A 133 6.33 7.63 -4.76
N SER A 134 5.86 8.20 -3.63
CA SER A 134 5.40 7.39 -2.49
C SER A 134 4.25 6.43 -2.83
N PRO A 135 3.23 6.81 -3.63
CA PRO A 135 2.14 5.91 -4.00
C PRO A 135 2.62 4.66 -4.76
N ILE A 136 3.44 4.83 -5.79
CA ILE A 136 3.90 3.72 -6.62
C ILE A 136 4.84 2.79 -5.87
N ILE A 137 5.79 3.34 -5.09
CA ILE A 137 6.72 2.56 -4.27
C ILE A 137 5.97 1.76 -3.23
N SER A 138 4.94 2.35 -2.59
CA SER A 138 4.13 1.65 -1.60
C SER A 138 3.39 0.45 -2.20
N ASN A 139 2.83 0.57 -3.40
CA ASN A 139 2.17 -0.53 -4.09
C ASN A 139 3.17 -1.63 -4.50
N LEU A 140 4.36 -1.27 -4.98
CA LEU A 140 5.41 -2.24 -5.32
C LEU A 140 5.84 -3.06 -4.09
N ILE A 141 6.03 -2.41 -2.94
CA ILE A 141 6.38 -3.07 -1.67
C ILE A 141 5.23 -3.93 -1.15
N CYS A 142 3.99 -3.47 -1.27
CA CYS A 142 2.81 -4.21 -0.83
C CYS A 142 2.45 -5.42 -1.71
N LYS A 143 3.09 -5.60 -2.86
CA LYS A 143 2.80 -6.72 -3.78
C LYS A 143 2.90 -8.08 -3.08
N LYS A 144 3.91 -8.27 -2.21
CA LYS A 144 4.07 -9.50 -1.43
C LYS A 144 2.96 -9.68 -0.38
N LEU A 145 2.60 -8.61 0.32
CA LEU A 145 1.47 -8.60 1.25
C LEU A 145 0.17 -8.97 0.53
N ASP A 146 -0.12 -8.30 -0.59
CA ASP A 146 -1.33 -8.54 -1.39
C ASP A 146 -1.42 -9.99 -1.87
N TYR A 147 -0.29 -10.57 -2.31
CA TYR A 147 -0.22 -11.97 -2.70
C TYR A 147 -0.55 -12.92 -1.55
N GLN A 148 0.02 -12.69 -0.37
CA GLN A 148 -0.19 -13.56 0.80
C GLN A 148 -1.62 -13.46 1.35
N VAL A 149 -2.15 -12.23 1.49
CA VAL A 149 -3.53 -12.03 1.93
C VAL A 149 -4.51 -12.54 0.88
N GLY A 150 -4.22 -12.33 -0.41
CA GLY A 150 -5.05 -12.84 -1.51
C GLY A 150 -5.11 -14.38 -1.56
N LYS A 151 -3.99 -15.07 -1.31
CA LYS A 151 -3.98 -16.54 -1.19
C LYS A 151 -4.78 -17.01 0.02
N MET A 152 -4.62 -16.35 1.16
CA MET A 152 -5.42 -16.63 2.35
C MET A 152 -6.91 -16.41 2.08
N ALA A 153 -7.27 -15.29 1.45
CA ALA A 153 -8.63 -14.99 1.09
C ALA A 153 -9.25 -16.07 0.17
N GLN A 154 -8.51 -16.49 -0.85
CA GLN A 154 -8.95 -17.56 -1.76
C GLN A 154 -9.21 -18.87 -1.02
N LYS A 155 -8.34 -19.26 -0.06
CA LYS A 155 -8.50 -20.50 0.73
C LYS A 155 -9.81 -20.54 1.52
N TYR A 156 -10.27 -19.39 2.01
CA TYR A 156 -11.44 -19.27 2.87
C TYR A 156 -12.68 -18.71 2.18
N ASP A 157 -12.66 -18.58 0.86
CA ASP A 157 -13.73 -18.00 0.05
C ASP A 157 -14.10 -16.57 0.49
N LEU A 158 -13.03 -15.75 0.64
CA LEU A 158 -13.13 -14.34 1.00
C LEU A 158 -12.79 -13.47 -0.21
N ILE A 159 -13.36 -12.28 -0.27
CA ILE A 159 -12.93 -11.21 -1.17
C ILE A 159 -11.97 -10.32 -0.40
N TYR A 160 -10.84 -10.00 -1.03
CA TYR A 160 -9.83 -9.10 -0.50
C TYR A 160 -9.51 -8.01 -1.51
N THR A 161 -9.50 -6.78 -1.03
CA THR A 161 -8.99 -5.61 -1.76
C THR A 161 -8.17 -4.72 -0.83
N ARG A 162 -7.28 -3.91 -1.41
CA ARG A 162 -6.52 -2.89 -0.69
C ARG A 162 -6.63 -1.55 -1.40
N TYR A 163 -7.02 -0.52 -0.67
CA TYR A 163 -6.97 0.87 -1.12
C TYR A 163 -5.96 1.64 -0.25
N ALA A 164 -4.74 1.86 -0.78
CA ALA A 164 -3.62 2.43 -0.04
C ALA A 164 -3.31 1.63 1.26
N ASP A 165 -3.60 2.21 2.41
CA ASP A 165 -3.46 1.65 3.76
C ASP A 165 -4.70 0.88 4.23
N ASP A 166 -5.84 1.01 3.56
CA ASP A 166 -7.08 0.32 3.93
C ASP A 166 -7.16 -1.07 3.29
N LEU A 167 -7.23 -2.11 4.11
CA LEU A 167 -7.46 -3.51 3.72
C LEU A 167 -8.93 -3.84 3.95
N THR A 168 -9.63 -4.28 2.92
CA THR A 168 -11.03 -4.70 3.04
C THR A 168 -11.17 -6.17 2.71
N ILE A 169 -11.81 -6.91 3.63
CA ILE A 169 -12.11 -8.34 3.47
C ILE A 169 -13.60 -8.56 3.65
N SER A 170 -14.22 -9.33 2.78
CA SER A 170 -15.66 -9.62 2.92
C SER A 170 -16.02 -11.04 2.53
N THR A 171 -17.16 -11.52 3.06
CA THR A 171 -17.66 -12.84 2.75
C THR A 171 -19.17 -12.94 2.98
N ASN A 172 -19.81 -13.90 2.32
CA ASN A 172 -21.16 -14.37 2.62
C ASN A 172 -21.18 -15.67 3.41
N ASN A 173 -20.01 -16.30 3.60
CA ASN A 173 -19.90 -17.64 4.17
C ASN A 173 -19.08 -17.64 5.47
N LEU A 174 -19.75 -17.43 6.60
CA LEU A 174 -19.14 -17.52 7.94
C LEU A 174 -19.04 -18.96 8.49
N LYS A 175 -19.56 -19.96 7.77
CA LYS A 175 -19.48 -21.37 8.24
C LYS A 175 -18.05 -21.90 8.24
N ARG A 176 -17.19 -21.38 7.33
CA ARG A 176 -15.78 -21.81 7.18
C ARG A 176 -14.80 -21.09 8.09
N ILE A 177 -15.13 -19.84 8.49
CA ILE A 177 -14.22 -19.01 9.25
C ILE A 177 -14.97 -17.85 9.92
N ASN A 178 -14.69 -17.60 11.19
CA ASN A 178 -15.25 -16.44 11.90
C ASN A 178 -14.39 -15.17 11.72
N ALA A 179 -14.98 -14.01 12.01
CA ALA A 179 -14.36 -12.71 11.84
C ALA A 179 -13.03 -12.57 12.61
N ASN A 180 -12.96 -13.06 13.86
CA ASN A 180 -11.74 -12.98 14.68
C ASN A 180 -10.60 -13.77 14.05
N LYS A 181 -10.86 -14.94 13.49
CA LYS A 181 -9.87 -15.75 12.79
C LYS A 181 -9.38 -15.07 11.50
N ILE A 182 -10.29 -14.44 10.76
CA ILE A 182 -9.93 -13.63 9.57
C ILE A 182 -8.97 -12.52 9.99
N ILE A 183 -9.33 -11.73 11.00
CA ILE A 183 -8.50 -10.62 11.50
C ILE A 183 -7.12 -11.13 11.95
N SER A 184 -7.05 -12.25 12.69
CA SER A 184 -5.79 -12.84 13.12
C SER A 184 -4.91 -13.22 11.93
N LEU A 185 -5.44 -13.93 10.95
CA LEU A 185 -4.68 -14.37 9.76
C LEU A 185 -4.19 -13.18 8.92
N VAL A 186 -5.01 -12.13 8.77
CA VAL A 186 -4.58 -10.92 8.07
C VAL A 186 -3.49 -10.21 8.85
N ARG A 187 -3.63 -10.10 10.18
CA ARG A 187 -2.60 -9.50 11.05
C ARG A 187 -1.26 -10.22 10.89
N ASP A 188 -1.25 -11.55 10.92
CA ASP A 188 -0.05 -12.35 10.74
C ASP A 188 0.62 -12.08 9.37
N CYS A 189 -0.18 -11.91 8.31
CA CYS A 189 0.34 -11.52 6.99
C CYS A 189 0.92 -10.10 7.01
N VAL A 190 0.23 -9.15 7.62
CA VAL A 190 0.63 -7.75 7.75
C VAL A 190 1.96 -7.63 8.50
N GLU A 191 2.08 -8.29 9.65
CA GLU A 191 3.28 -8.25 10.51
C GLU A 191 4.49 -8.90 9.84
N ARG A 192 4.31 -10.05 9.19
CA ARG A 192 5.36 -10.70 8.38
C ARG A 192 5.87 -9.86 7.22
N ASN A 193 5.08 -8.89 6.75
CA ASN A 193 5.49 -7.95 5.72
C ASN A 193 5.97 -6.59 6.30
N GLY A 194 6.23 -6.51 7.61
CA GLY A 194 6.79 -5.33 8.26
C GLY A 194 5.82 -4.15 8.39
N PHE A 195 4.53 -4.43 8.38
CA PHE A 195 3.48 -3.46 8.69
C PHE A 195 2.81 -3.78 10.01
N ARG A 196 1.97 -2.87 10.50
CA ARG A 196 1.13 -3.07 11.70
C ARG A 196 -0.29 -2.63 11.41
N ILE A 197 -1.26 -3.31 12.02
CA ILE A 197 -2.66 -2.90 11.98
C ILE A 197 -2.91 -1.84 13.04
N ASN A 198 -3.59 -0.76 12.66
CA ASN A 198 -3.98 0.31 13.57
C ASN A 198 -5.09 -0.19 14.53
N LYS A 199 -4.77 -0.31 15.83
CA LYS A 199 -5.71 -0.81 16.84
C LYS A 199 -6.84 0.15 17.16
N GLU A 200 -6.63 1.47 17.00
CA GLU A 200 -7.62 2.48 17.37
C GLU A 200 -8.78 2.57 16.38
N LYS A 201 -8.50 2.41 15.08
CA LYS A 201 -9.52 2.46 14.02
C LYS A 201 -10.31 1.16 13.87
N ASN A 202 -9.79 0.05 14.38
CA ASN A 202 -10.40 -1.29 14.23
C ASN A 202 -11.38 -1.64 15.35
N LYS A 203 -11.81 -0.68 16.17
CA LYS A 203 -12.88 -0.85 17.14
C LYS A 203 -14.24 -0.84 16.42
N GLY A 204 -14.65 -1.99 15.90
CA GLY A 204 -16.05 -2.30 15.69
C GLY A 204 -16.70 -1.88 14.37
N ASN A 205 -16.18 -2.33 13.24
CA ASN A 205 -16.99 -2.37 12.01
C ASN A 205 -17.07 -3.82 11.50
N VAL A 206 -17.80 -4.65 12.24
CA VAL A 206 -18.48 -5.84 11.71
C VAL A 206 -19.92 -5.39 11.49
N SER A 207 -20.23 -4.93 10.30
CA SER A 207 -21.61 -4.62 9.88
C SER A 207 -22.22 -5.83 9.21
#